data_e73fcf0aaeeca46e3d3e95f2f5007390
#
_entry.id   e73fcf0aaeeca46e3d3e95f2f5007390
#
_cell.length_a   1.000
_cell.length_b   1.000
_cell.length_c   1.000
_cell.angle_alpha   90.00
_cell.angle_beta   90.00
_cell.angle_gamma   90.00
#
_symmetry.space_group_name_H-M   'P 1'
#
loop_
_entity.id
_entity.type
_entity.pdbx_description
1 polymer ?
#
loop_
_entity_poly.entity_id
_entity_poly.type
_entity_poly.pdbx_seq_one_letter_code
_entity_poly.pdbx_strand_id
1 'polypeptide(L)'
;GFGAAITGSTGYNLMQMTQENRTKFLTETFSDKEGYGFSYVRIAIGCSDFSFSEFTCCDEKGLEHFALPMEDTKYVIPILKEILAINPAVKIIAAPWTCPKWMKVKSLEERVPFDSWTSGHLNPEYYRTYGDYFVKWIQAFEKEGIKIHAVTPQNEPLNHGNSASLFM
;
A
#
# COMPACT_ATOMS: atom_id res chain seq x y z
N GLY A 1 6.70 19.37 -3.81
CA GLY A 1 7.35 18.84 -2.62
C GLY A 1 8.07 17.53 -2.90
N PHE A 2 8.88 17.12 -1.95
CA PHE A 2 9.55 15.83 -2.00
C PHE A 2 8.88 14.85 -1.04
N GLY A 3 9.11 13.55 -1.24
CA GLY A 3 8.56 12.50 -0.41
C GLY A 3 9.36 11.22 -0.48
N ALA A 4 8.96 10.25 0.33
CA ALA A 4 9.55 8.93 0.38
C ALA A 4 8.47 7.85 0.49
N ALA A 5 8.82 6.61 0.16
CA ALA A 5 7.96 5.47 0.40
C ALA A 5 8.08 5.01 1.87
N ILE A 6 6.94 4.69 2.47
CA ILE A 6 6.85 3.93 3.73
C ILE A 6 6.28 2.57 3.37
N THR A 7 7.17 1.61 3.18
CA THR A 7 6.84 0.21 2.88
C THR A 7 6.76 -0.62 4.16
N GLY A 8 6.33 -1.88 4.06
CA GLY A 8 6.37 -2.82 5.19
C GLY A 8 7.77 -2.93 5.79
N SER A 9 8.81 -3.10 4.94
CA SER A 9 10.21 -3.15 5.39
C SER A 9 10.68 -1.84 6.02
N THR A 10 10.30 -0.68 5.47
CA THR A 10 10.62 0.63 6.07
C THR A 10 9.98 0.75 7.44
N GLY A 11 8.68 0.46 7.54
CA GLY A 11 7.95 0.51 8.81
C GLY A 11 8.55 -0.42 9.85
N TYR A 12 8.87 -1.66 9.46
CA TYR A 12 9.54 -2.62 10.33
C TYR A 12 10.87 -2.08 10.87
N ASN A 13 11.77 -1.60 10.00
CA ASN A 13 13.06 -1.08 10.42
C ASN A 13 12.93 0.12 11.36
N LEU A 14 12.00 1.03 11.07
CA LEU A 14 11.72 2.17 11.96
C LEU A 14 11.20 1.72 13.33
N MET A 15 10.35 0.70 13.37
CA MET A 15 9.84 0.13 14.63
C MET A 15 10.90 -0.60 15.45
N GLN A 16 12.04 -1.04 14.84
CA GLN A 16 13.18 -1.60 15.58
C GLN A 16 14.05 -0.53 16.25
N MET A 17 13.94 0.73 15.85
CA MET A 17 14.65 1.83 16.50
C MET A 17 14.11 2.11 17.90
N THR A 18 14.94 2.66 18.78
CA THR A 18 14.42 3.26 20.01
C THR A 18 13.46 4.41 19.67
N GLN A 19 12.49 4.65 20.54
CA GLN A 19 11.53 5.75 20.33
C GLN A 19 12.24 7.09 20.10
N GLU A 20 13.28 7.37 20.88
CA GLU A 20 14.07 8.60 20.75
C GLU A 20 14.69 8.74 19.36
N ASN A 21 15.41 7.73 18.91
CA ASN A 21 16.09 7.75 17.60
C ASN A 21 15.08 7.80 16.45
N ARG A 22 13.97 7.08 16.56
CA ARG A 22 12.90 7.10 15.56
C ARG A 22 12.24 8.47 15.48
N THR A 23 11.90 9.07 16.63
CA THR A 23 11.31 10.42 16.68
C THR A 23 12.27 11.43 16.07
N LYS A 24 13.57 11.38 16.42
CA LYS A 24 14.58 12.24 15.82
C LYS A 24 14.64 12.10 14.30
N PHE A 25 14.75 10.88 13.79
CA PHE A 25 14.79 10.61 12.35
C PHE A 25 13.53 11.10 11.62
N LEU A 26 12.35 10.85 12.18
CA LEU A 26 11.09 11.29 11.56
C LEU A 26 10.94 12.82 11.61
N THR A 27 11.39 13.46 12.68
CA THR A 27 11.40 14.93 12.80
C THR A 27 12.36 15.55 11.78
N GLU A 28 13.59 15.05 11.67
CA GLU A 28 14.56 15.50 10.67
C GLU A 28 14.04 15.32 9.23
N THR A 29 13.22 14.29 8.98
CA THR A 29 12.69 14.01 7.64
C THR A 29 11.46 14.85 7.31
N PHE A 30 10.45 14.90 8.22
CA PHE A 30 9.11 15.38 7.90
C PHE A 30 8.76 16.74 8.50
N SER A 31 9.48 17.22 9.53
CA SER A 31 9.21 18.55 10.09
C SER A 31 9.54 19.65 9.07
N ASP A 32 8.60 20.57 8.85
CA ASP A 32 8.78 21.75 8.02
C ASP A 32 9.55 22.87 8.72
N LYS A 33 9.78 22.74 10.03
CA LYS A 33 10.48 23.72 10.88
C LYS A 33 11.88 23.28 11.26
N GLU A 34 12.05 21.99 11.53
CA GLU A 34 13.27 21.44 12.14
C GLU A 34 13.95 20.40 11.27
N GLY A 35 13.41 20.13 10.05
CA GLY A 35 13.88 19.09 9.18
C GLY A 35 13.83 19.45 7.68
N TYR A 36 13.89 18.43 6.85
CA TYR A 36 13.84 18.56 5.39
C TYR A 36 12.44 18.86 4.83
N GLY A 37 11.38 18.74 5.64
CA GLY A 37 10.03 19.07 5.25
C GLY A 37 9.48 18.18 4.14
N PHE A 38 9.74 16.86 4.19
CA PHE A 38 9.10 15.95 3.24
C PHE A 38 7.58 16.04 3.40
N SER A 39 6.90 16.28 2.28
CA SER A 39 5.47 16.62 2.25
C SER A 39 4.61 15.54 1.64
N TYR A 40 5.21 14.46 1.14
CA TYR A 40 4.51 13.30 0.56
C TYR A 40 5.07 12.00 1.10
N VAL A 41 4.16 11.04 1.30
CA VAL A 41 4.48 9.63 1.57
C VAL A 41 3.76 8.77 0.53
N ARG A 42 4.44 7.76 0.00
CA ARG A 42 3.83 6.71 -0.82
C ARG A 42 3.79 5.40 -0.05
N ILE A 43 2.64 4.74 -0.04
CA ILE A 43 2.44 3.43 0.60
C ILE A 43 1.87 2.42 -0.39
N ALA A 44 2.01 1.14 -0.10
CA ALA A 44 1.41 0.07 -0.88
C ALA A 44 -0.05 -0.18 -0.47
N ILE A 45 -0.87 -0.65 -1.40
CA ILE A 45 -2.18 -1.27 -1.15
C ILE A 45 -1.97 -2.78 -1.26
N GLY A 46 -1.91 -3.49 -0.14
CA GLY A 46 -1.39 -4.84 -0.08
C GLY A 46 0.14 -4.87 -0.08
N CYS A 47 0.73 -5.94 -0.60
CA CYS A 47 2.18 -6.06 -0.68
C CYS A 47 2.82 -5.19 -1.76
N SER A 48 4.13 -5.00 -1.62
CA SER A 48 5.04 -4.44 -2.61
C SER A 48 6.28 -5.32 -2.73
N ASP A 49 7.22 -4.94 -3.59
CA ASP A 49 8.55 -5.54 -3.69
C ASP A 49 9.42 -5.34 -2.42
N PHE A 50 8.98 -4.50 -1.48
CA PHE A 50 9.59 -4.28 -0.16
C PHE A 50 8.72 -4.80 1.00
N SER A 51 7.88 -5.80 0.74
CA SER A 51 7.13 -6.54 1.75
C SER A 51 7.84 -7.84 2.15
N PHE A 52 7.46 -8.43 3.28
CA PHE A 52 8.05 -9.69 3.75
C PHE A 52 7.55 -10.91 2.99
N SER A 53 6.37 -10.79 2.38
CA SER A 53 5.74 -11.82 1.55
C SER A 53 4.75 -11.17 0.60
N GLU A 54 4.22 -11.94 -0.33
CA GLU A 54 3.11 -11.52 -1.17
C GLU A 54 1.78 -11.72 -0.43
N PHE A 55 0.94 -10.70 -0.47
CA PHE A 55 -0.42 -10.69 0.07
C PHE A 55 -1.24 -9.55 -0.53
N THR A 56 -2.56 -9.63 -0.38
CA THR A 56 -3.46 -8.49 -0.54
C THR A 56 -4.28 -8.28 0.73
N CYS A 57 -5.14 -7.30 0.75
CA CYS A 57 -6.08 -7.13 1.87
C CYS A 57 -7.31 -8.06 1.74
N CYS A 58 -7.34 -8.97 0.75
CA CYS A 58 -8.47 -9.86 0.50
C CYS A 58 -8.05 -11.08 -0.31
N ASP A 59 -7.27 -12.00 0.29
CA ASP A 59 -6.72 -13.17 -0.39
C ASP A 59 -7.74 -14.30 -0.57
N GLU A 60 -8.78 -14.34 0.26
CA GLU A 60 -9.95 -15.18 0.06
C GLU A 60 -10.97 -14.50 -0.86
N LYS A 61 -11.68 -15.31 -1.65
CA LYS A 61 -12.67 -14.80 -2.60
C LYS A 61 -13.89 -14.20 -1.88
N GLY A 62 -14.13 -12.91 -2.16
CA GLY A 62 -15.25 -12.15 -1.60
C GLY A 62 -14.78 -11.01 -0.72
N LEU A 63 -15.30 -9.80 -0.91
CA LEU A 63 -14.90 -8.60 -0.17
C LEU A 63 -15.33 -8.63 1.32
N GLU A 64 -16.14 -9.58 1.74
CA GLU A 64 -16.43 -9.85 3.15
C GLU A 64 -15.20 -10.31 3.93
N HIS A 65 -14.21 -10.88 3.25
CA HIS A 65 -12.93 -11.32 3.82
C HIS A 65 -11.85 -10.22 3.82
N PHE A 66 -12.22 -8.99 3.44
CA PHE A 66 -11.28 -7.87 3.44
C PHE A 66 -10.83 -7.54 4.87
N ALA A 67 -9.51 -7.48 5.07
CA ALA A 67 -8.88 -7.03 6.30
C ALA A 67 -7.54 -6.36 6.00
N LEU A 68 -7.16 -5.36 6.81
CA LEU A 68 -5.81 -4.80 6.73
C LEU A 68 -4.79 -5.87 7.15
N PRO A 69 -3.72 -6.07 6.37
CA PRO A 69 -2.70 -7.07 6.68
C PRO A 69 -1.85 -6.67 7.89
N MET A 70 -1.13 -7.64 8.41
CA MET A 70 -0.27 -7.47 9.59
C MET A 70 0.82 -6.40 9.36
N GLU A 71 1.38 -6.31 8.16
CA GLU A 71 2.39 -5.29 7.85
C GLU A 71 1.83 -3.88 7.99
N ASP A 72 0.60 -3.64 7.52
CA ASP A 72 -0.06 -2.34 7.68
C ASP A 72 -0.33 -2.03 9.15
N THR A 73 -0.95 -2.96 9.87
CA THR A 73 -1.41 -2.72 11.24
C THR A 73 -0.27 -2.61 12.25
N LYS A 74 0.82 -3.36 12.06
CA LYS A 74 1.96 -3.36 13.00
C LYS A 74 3.06 -2.37 12.65
N TYR A 75 3.25 -2.03 11.38
CA TYR A 75 4.41 -1.28 10.96
C TYR A 75 4.04 0.02 10.22
N VAL A 76 3.25 -0.05 9.15
CA VAL A 76 3.00 1.13 8.31
C VAL A 76 2.12 2.15 9.04
N ILE A 77 0.99 1.73 9.57
CA ILE A 77 0.02 2.62 10.26
C ILE A 77 0.63 3.32 11.48
N PRO A 78 1.35 2.64 12.39
CA PRO A 78 2.00 3.31 13.52
C PRO A 78 2.99 4.39 13.07
N ILE A 79 3.82 4.11 12.07
CA ILE A 79 4.78 5.09 11.54
C ILE A 79 4.08 6.26 10.87
N LEU A 80 3.02 6.03 10.10
CA LEU A 80 2.22 7.12 9.52
C LEU A 80 1.60 8.02 10.59
N LYS A 81 1.13 7.46 11.70
CA LYS A 81 0.61 8.24 12.82
C LYS A 81 1.69 9.11 13.47
N GLU A 82 2.91 8.60 13.64
CA GLU A 82 4.05 9.39 14.12
C GLU A 82 4.41 10.52 13.15
N ILE A 83 4.46 10.23 11.84
CA ILE A 83 4.71 11.24 10.79
C ILE A 83 3.65 12.35 10.82
N LEU A 84 2.38 11.98 10.87
CA LEU A 84 1.26 12.94 10.88
C LEU A 84 1.18 13.75 12.18
N ALA A 85 1.68 13.22 13.30
CA ALA A 85 1.82 13.97 14.55
C ALA A 85 2.91 15.05 14.43
N ILE A 86 3.97 14.80 13.67
CA ILE A 86 5.05 15.77 13.41
C ILE A 86 4.60 16.81 12.36
N ASN A 87 4.02 16.35 11.27
CA ASN A 87 3.56 17.21 10.18
C ASN A 87 2.19 16.73 9.63
N PRO A 88 1.09 17.30 10.12
CA PRO A 88 -0.25 16.90 9.70
C PRO A 88 -0.59 17.29 8.24
N ALA A 89 0.25 18.09 7.59
CA ALA A 89 0.07 18.49 6.19
C ALA A 89 0.65 17.47 5.19
N VAL A 90 1.34 16.42 5.65
CA VAL A 90 1.88 15.37 4.79
C VAL A 90 0.75 14.69 4.03
N LYS A 91 0.91 14.58 2.72
CA LYS A 91 -0.03 13.90 1.83
C LYS A 91 0.38 12.46 1.61
N ILE A 92 -0.58 11.56 1.68
CA ILE A 92 -0.36 10.13 1.51
C ILE A 92 -0.97 9.70 0.18
N ILE A 93 -0.14 9.12 -0.68
CA ILE A 93 -0.55 8.50 -1.94
C ILE A 93 -0.30 7.00 -1.87
N ALA A 94 -1.13 6.21 -2.54
CA ALA A 94 -1.01 4.77 -2.48
C ALA A 94 -1.14 4.11 -3.86
N ALA A 95 -0.54 2.93 -4.01
CA ALA A 95 -0.62 2.12 -5.21
C ALA A 95 -0.58 0.62 -4.87
N PRO A 96 -1.39 -0.23 -5.54
CA PRO A 96 -1.24 -1.67 -5.47
C PRO A 96 -0.14 -2.14 -6.42
N TRP A 97 0.52 -3.25 -6.10
CA TRP A 97 1.40 -4.01 -6.99
C TRP A 97 0.64 -5.11 -7.74
N THR A 98 -0.44 -5.60 -7.12
CA THR A 98 -1.32 -6.62 -7.71
C THR A 98 -2.72 -6.53 -7.12
N CYS A 99 -3.72 -7.06 -7.82
CA CYS A 99 -5.04 -7.34 -7.25
C CYS A 99 -5.05 -8.70 -6.55
N PRO A 100 -6.07 -9.02 -5.73
CA PRO A 100 -6.29 -10.37 -5.22
C PRO A 100 -6.24 -11.43 -6.33
N LYS A 101 -5.54 -12.54 -6.09
CA LYS A 101 -5.32 -13.58 -7.10
C LYS A 101 -6.62 -14.15 -7.69
N TRP A 102 -7.66 -14.23 -6.88
CA TRP A 102 -8.97 -14.72 -7.34
C TRP A 102 -9.68 -13.77 -8.33
N MET A 103 -9.18 -12.53 -8.48
CA MET A 103 -9.66 -11.59 -9.51
C MET A 103 -8.83 -11.66 -10.80
N LYS A 104 -7.77 -12.49 -10.85
CA LYS A 104 -6.88 -12.55 -12.00
C LYS A 104 -7.30 -13.54 -13.07
N VAL A 105 -6.96 -13.18 -14.30
CA VAL A 105 -6.99 -14.07 -15.46
C VAL A 105 -5.64 -14.06 -16.19
N LYS A 106 -5.35 -15.13 -16.90
CA LYS A 106 -4.10 -15.28 -17.65
C LYS A 106 -4.02 -14.29 -18.82
N SER A 107 -5.13 -14.14 -19.55
CA SER A 107 -5.30 -13.17 -20.64
C SER A 107 -6.72 -12.64 -20.66
N LEU A 108 -6.95 -11.49 -21.29
CA LEU A 108 -8.27 -10.89 -21.42
C LEU A 108 -9.15 -11.61 -22.45
N GLU A 109 -8.54 -12.33 -23.40
CA GLU A 109 -9.21 -13.08 -24.45
C GLU A 109 -9.82 -14.38 -23.90
N GLU A 110 -9.00 -15.21 -23.26
CA GLU A 110 -9.41 -16.52 -22.78
C GLU A 110 -10.09 -16.48 -21.41
N ARG A 111 -9.71 -15.51 -20.57
CA ARG A 111 -10.22 -15.30 -19.20
C ARG A 111 -10.11 -16.51 -18.28
N VAL A 112 -9.07 -17.34 -18.50
CA VAL A 112 -8.77 -18.46 -17.62
C VAL A 112 -8.25 -17.92 -16.28
N PRO A 113 -8.77 -18.37 -15.13
CA PRO A 113 -8.28 -17.96 -13.81
C PRO A 113 -6.76 -18.14 -13.68
N PHE A 114 -6.10 -17.19 -13.03
CA PHE A 114 -4.64 -17.16 -12.92
C PHE A 114 -4.19 -16.96 -11.46
N ASP A 115 -3.91 -18.06 -10.79
CA ASP A 115 -3.47 -18.07 -9.40
C ASP A 115 -1.97 -17.80 -9.29
N SER A 116 -1.56 -16.56 -9.53
CA SER A 116 -0.17 -16.12 -9.43
C SER A 116 -0.06 -14.72 -8.86
N TRP A 117 0.96 -14.49 -8.03
CA TRP A 117 1.31 -13.15 -7.60
C TRP A 117 1.92 -12.30 -8.71
N THR A 118 2.63 -12.94 -9.63
CA THR A 118 3.35 -12.29 -10.73
C THR A 118 2.52 -12.32 -12.00
N SER A 119 2.47 -11.20 -12.73
CA SER A 119 1.79 -11.08 -14.02
C SER A 119 0.27 -11.32 -13.99
N GLY A 120 -0.34 -11.64 -15.12
CA GLY A 120 -1.78 -11.77 -15.29
C GLY A 120 -2.51 -10.45 -15.45
N HIS A 121 -3.80 -10.51 -15.70
CA HIS A 121 -4.68 -9.36 -15.91
C HIS A 121 -5.81 -9.36 -14.90
N LEU A 122 -6.32 -8.18 -14.57
CA LEU A 122 -7.58 -8.07 -13.83
C LEU A 122 -8.73 -8.55 -14.73
N ASN A 123 -9.48 -9.55 -14.25
CA ASN A 123 -10.67 -10.02 -14.96
C ASN A 123 -11.71 -8.89 -15.04
N PRO A 124 -12.20 -8.54 -16.24
CA PRO A 124 -13.23 -7.52 -16.42
C PRO A 124 -14.49 -7.69 -15.55
N GLU A 125 -14.83 -8.93 -15.22
CA GLU A 125 -15.95 -9.24 -14.31
C GLU A 125 -15.76 -8.63 -12.90
N TYR A 126 -14.51 -8.38 -12.49
CA TYR A 126 -14.17 -7.84 -11.18
C TYR A 126 -13.79 -6.36 -11.18
N TYR A 127 -13.91 -5.63 -12.30
CA TYR A 127 -13.57 -4.19 -12.34
C TYR A 127 -14.32 -3.39 -11.27
N ARG A 128 -15.62 -3.63 -11.12
CA ARG A 128 -16.42 -2.99 -10.07
C ARG A 128 -15.98 -3.43 -8.67
N THR A 129 -15.80 -4.73 -8.47
CA THR A 129 -15.38 -5.32 -7.20
C THR A 129 -14.00 -4.80 -6.79
N TYR A 130 -13.09 -4.61 -7.74
CA TYR A 130 -11.78 -4.04 -7.46
C TYR A 130 -11.87 -2.55 -7.10
N GLY A 131 -12.78 -1.80 -7.70
CA GLY A 131 -13.09 -0.44 -7.25
C GLY A 131 -13.59 -0.42 -5.80
N ASP A 132 -14.50 -1.31 -5.44
CA ASP A 132 -15.02 -1.44 -4.07
C ASP A 132 -13.94 -1.90 -3.08
N TYR A 133 -12.94 -2.68 -3.51
CA TYR A 133 -11.75 -3.02 -2.71
C TYR A 133 -10.94 -1.78 -2.34
N PHE A 134 -10.69 -0.85 -3.29
CA PHE A 134 -10.04 0.44 -2.98
C PHE A 134 -10.84 1.27 -1.98
N VAL A 135 -12.16 1.30 -2.11
CA VAL A 135 -13.03 2.02 -1.17
C VAL A 135 -12.90 1.45 0.23
N LYS A 136 -12.95 0.12 0.38
CA LYS A 136 -12.76 -0.54 1.67
C LYS A 136 -11.38 -0.23 2.27
N TRP A 137 -10.33 -0.24 1.46
CA TRP A 137 -8.98 0.06 1.91
C TRP A 137 -8.86 1.51 2.41
N ILE A 138 -9.36 2.49 1.65
CA ILE A 138 -9.38 3.90 2.06
C ILE A 138 -10.14 4.07 3.38
N GLN A 139 -11.33 3.48 3.49
CA GLN A 139 -12.15 3.55 4.70
C GLN A 139 -11.48 2.89 5.91
N ALA A 140 -10.69 1.82 5.69
CA ALA A 140 -9.93 1.18 6.75
C ALA A 140 -8.83 2.09 7.29
N PHE A 141 -8.09 2.80 6.42
CA PHE A 141 -7.11 3.80 6.85
C PHE A 141 -7.76 5.03 7.50
N GLU A 142 -8.90 5.49 7.01
CA GLU A 142 -9.67 6.59 7.63
C GLU A 142 -10.12 6.24 9.06
N LYS A 143 -10.52 4.99 9.32
CA LYS A 143 -10.84 4.53 10.68
C LYS A 143 -9.64 4.57 11.62
N GLU A 144 -8.43 4.45 11.08
CA GLU A 144 -7.18 4.63 11.82
C GLU A 144 -6.79 6.11 11.98
N GLY A 145 -7.60 7.04 11.49
CA GLY A 145 -7.32 8.49 11.53
C GLY A 145 -6.36 8.95 10.44
N ILE A 146 -6.12 8.14 9.42
CA ILE A 146 -5.17 8.43 8.33
C ILE A 146 -5.95 8.74 7.05
N LYS A 147 -5.87 9.99 6.60
CA LYS A 147 -6.50 10.42 5.34
C LYS A 147 -5.62 10.06 4.14
N ILE A 148 -6.16 9.30 3.22
CA ILE A 148 -5.52 9.02 1.92
C ILE A 148 -5.82 10.18 0.96
N HIS A 149 -4.77 10.73 0.37
CA HIS A 149 -4.88 11.88 -0.52
C HIS A 149 -5.18 11.48 -1.97
N ALA A 150 -4.52 10.42 -2.45
CA ALA A 150 -4.70 9.90 -3.80
C ALA A 150 -4.31 8.42 -3.87
N VAL A 151 -4.85 7.73 -4.87
CA VAL A 151 -4.44 6.37 -5.24
C VAL A 151 -4.13 6.31 -6.73
N THR A 152 -3.20 5.46 -7.13
CA THR A 152 -3.03 5.05 -8.51
C THR A 152 -3.58 3.63 -8.68
N PRO A 153 -4.16 3.28 -9.84
CA PRO A 153 -4.80 1.97 -10.01
C PRO A 153 -3.82 0.80 -10.01
N GLN A 154 -2.55 1.05 -10.37
CA GLN A 154 -1.52 0.01 -10.45
C GLN A 154 -0.12 0.63 -10.37
N ASN A 155 0.81 -0.06 -9.68
CA ASN A 155 2.24 0.17 -9.80
C ASN A 155 2.74 -0.50 -11.08
N GLU A 156 3.51 0.23 -11.88
CA GLU A 156 4.15 -0.29 -13.11
C GLU A 156 3.21 -1.14 -13.99
N PRO A 157 2.14 -0.57 -14.55
CA PRO A 157 1.07 -1.33 -15.23
C PRO A 157 1.52 -2.16 -16.44
N LEU A 158 2.70 -1.86 -16.99
CA LEU A 158 3.28 -2.59 -18.14
C LEU A 158 4.41 -3.57 -17.72
N ASN A 159 4.71 -3.69 -16.43
CA ASN A 159 5.78 -4.56 -15.95
C ASN A 159 5.20 -5.92 -15.51
N HIS A 160 5.67 -6.98 -16.17
CA HIS A 160 5.27 -8.37 -15.89
C HIS A 160 6.21 -9.11 -14.93
N GLY A 161 7.37 -8.52 -14.60
CA GLY A 161 8.50 -9.26 -14.03
C GLY A 161 8.67 -9.15 -12.53
N ASN A 162 7.95 -8.26 -11.85
CA ASN A 162 8.06 -8.12 -10.40
C ASN A 162 7.35 -9.27 -9.67
N SER A 163 7.76 -9.52 -8.43
CA SER A 163 7.20 -10.55 -7.55
C SER A 163 5.69 -10.38 -7.41
N ALA A 164 5.20 -9.22 -7.00
CA ALA A 164 3.79 -8.90 -7.10
C ALA A 164 3.58 -7.96 -8.27
N SER A 165 2.82 -8.38 -9.29
CA SER A 165 2.54 -7.57 -10.46
C SER A 165 1.19 -7.89 -11.09
N LEU A 166 0.70 -6.95 -11.89
CA LEU A 166 -0.54 -7.05 -12.64
C LEU A 166 -0.38 -6.19 -13.90
N PHE A 167 -0.68 -6.77 -15.05
CA PHE A 167 -0.70 -6.04 -16.31
C PHE A 167 -2.04 -5.30 -16.47
N MET A 168 -1.97 -3.99 -16.74
CA MET A 168 -3.10 -3.10 -16.98
C MET A 168 -2.85 -2.20 -18.17
#